data_94a8ae5408218263d8ab36c1d3ce0aa9
#
_entry.id   94a8ae5408218263d8ab36c1d3ce0aa9
#
_cell.length_a   1.000
_cell.length_b   1.000
_cell.length_c   1.000
_cell.angle_alpha   90.00
_cell.angle_beta   90.00
_cell.angle_gamma   90.00
#
_symmetry.space_group_name_H-M   'P 1'
#
loop_
_entity.id
_entity.type
_entity.pdbx_description
1 polymer ?
#
loop_
_entity_poly.entity_id
_entity_poly.type
_entity_poly.pdbx_seq_one_letter_code
_entity_poly.pdbx_strand_id
1 'polypeptide(L)'
;MTVAPALISVRELKQNDFPQWSAYWDQYQAFYKVALSQATTELTWARFFDPAEPVHCAVATDGERILGFVHFVFHRSTWGRNDFCYLEDLYVCPNARGRQVGKQLIEYVQGQAREKQCDRLYWHTQETNQTAQRLYDWIAEKPGVIEYRMAC
;
A
#
# COMPACT_ATOMS: atom_id res chain seq x y z
N MET A 1 -7.01 23.85 -26.80
CA MET A 1 -7.96 23.28 -25.83
C MET A 1 -7.23 22.41 -24.84
N THR A 2 -7.28 22.75 -23.59
CA THR A 2 -6.69 21.93 -22.53
C THR A 2 -7.66 20.80 -22.18
N VAL A 3 -7.18 19.56 -22.25
CA VAL A 3 -7.93 18.40 -21.79
C VAL A 3 -7.80 18.36 -20.26
N ALA A 4 -8.91 18.26 -19.56
CA ALA A 4 -8.87 18.09 -18.10
C ALA A 4 -8.13 16.80 -17.77
N PRO A 5 -7.27 16.78 -16.74
CA PRO A 5 -6.63 15.55 -16.32
C PRO A 5 -7.69 14.52 -15.91
N ALA A 6 -7.45 13.26 -16.27
CA ALA A 6 -8.33 12.16 -15.89
C ALA A 6 -8.43 12.08 -14.36
N LEU A 7 -9.63 11.78 -13.86
CA LEU A 7 -9.85 11.58 -12.42
C LEU A 7 -9.12 10.35 -11.94
N ILE A 8 -8.42 10.49 -10.83
CA ILE A 8 -7.78 9.39 -10.16
C ILE A 8 -8.79 8.71 -9.25
N SER A 9 -8.88 7.40 -9.36
CA SER A 9 -9.69 6.57 -8.46
C SER A 9 -8.87 5.42 -7.92
N VAL A 10 -9.29 4.86 -6.79
CA VAL A 10 -8.65 3.70 -6.18
C VAL A 10 -9.66 2.55 -6.21
N ARG A 11 -9.19 1.37 -6.61
CA ARG A 11 -10.00 0.17 -6.72
C ARG A 11 -9.24 -1.08 -6.33
N GLU A 12 -9.95 -2.16 -6.10
CA GLU A 12 -9.33 -3.47 -5.90
C GLU A 12 -8.50 -3.89 -7.11
N LEU A 13 -7.43 -4.65 -6.83
CA LEU A 13 -6.59 -5.29 -7.82
C LEU A 13 -7.40 -6.29 -8.66
N LYS A 14 -7.12 -6.34 -9.96
CA LYS A 14 -7.71 -7.32 -10.89
C LYS A 14 -6.61 -8.20 -11.48
N GLN A 15 -6.99 -9.39 -11.94
CA GLN A 15 -6.03 -10.34 -12.53
C GLN A 15 -5.26 -9.73 -13.71
N ASN A 16 -5.90 -8.93 -14.54
CA ASN A 16 -5.23 -8.31 -15.70
C ASN A 16 -4.32 -7.12 -15.32
N ASP A 17 -4.24 -6.76 -14.06
CA ASP A 17 -3.30 -5.73 -13.57
C ASP A 17 -1.88 -6.26 -13.41
N PHE A 18 -1.66 -7.57 -13.52
CA PHE A 18 -0.38 -8.18 -13.20
C PHE A 18 0.82 -7.53 -13.89
N PRO A 19 0.80 -7.26 -15.21
CA PRO A 19 1.98 -6.68 -15.87
C PRO A 19 2.40 -5.32 -15.29
N GLN A 20 1.43 -4.43 -15.05
CA GLN A 20 1.71 -3.10 -14.48
C GLN A 20 2.11 -3.20 -13.01
N TRP A 21 1.39 -3.99 -12.22
CA TRP A 21 1.72 -4.20 -10.82
C TRP A 21 3.11 -4.80 -10.65
N SER A 22 3.42 -5.84 -11.43
CA SER A 22 4.72 -6.53 -11.35
C SER A 22 5.88 -5.58 -11.63
N ALA A 23 5.76 -4.72 -12.65
CA ALA A 23 6.78 -3.73 -12.96
C ALA A 23 6.98 -2.73 -11.82
N TYR A 24 5.89 -2.24 -11.21
CA TYR A 24 5.96 -1.33 -10.07
C TYR A 24 6.47 -2.02 -8.79
N TRP A 25 6.12 -3.28 -8.61
CA TRP A 25 6.63 -4.08 -7.49
C TRP A 25 8.15 -4.23 -7.57
N ASP A 26 8.69 -4.46 -8.77
CA ASP A 26 10.13 -4.49 -9.00
C ASP A 26 10.78 -3.14 -8.68
N GLN A 27 10.18 -2.05 -9.10
CA GLN A 27 10.68 -0.68 -8.81
C GLN A 27 10.65 -0.37 -7.32
N TYR A 28 9.60 -0.77 -6.63
CA TYR A 28 9.48 -0.59 -5.17
C TYR A 28 10.58 -1.35 -4.43
N GLN A 29 10.82 -2.60 -4.82
CA GLN A 29 11.89 -3.41 -4.23
C GLN A 29 13.27 -2.79 -4.47
N ALA A 30 13.51 -2.29 -5.68
CA ALA A 30 14.78 -1.64 -6.03
C ALA A 30 15.03 -0.39 -5.18
N PHE A 31 13.99 0.38 -4.91
CA PHE A 31 14.08 1.56 -4.05
C PHE A 31 14.57 1.18 -2.64
N TYR A 32 14.10 0.05 -2.11
CA TYR A 32 14.51 -0.45 -0.80
C TYR A 32 15.72 -1.38 -0.85
N LYS A 33 16.36 -1.52 -2.02
CA LYS A 33 17.54 -2.37 -2.22
C LYS A 33 17.26 -3.84 -1.88
N VAL A 34 16.08 -4.31 -2.24
CA VAL A 34 15.61 -5.67 -2.03
C VAL A 34 15.33 -6.30 -3.40
N ALA A 35 15.59 -7.58 -3.53
CA ALA A 35 15.24 -8.38 -4.70
C ALA A 35 14.63 -9.68 -4.23
N LEU A 36 13.31 -9.76 -4.27
CA LEU A 36 12.58 -10.97 -3.88
C LEU A 36 12.62 -11.99 -5.02
N SER A 37 12.57 -13.28 -4.65
CA SER A 37 12.51 -14.34 -5.66
C SER A 37 11.21 -14.28 -6.45
N GLN A 38 11.25 -14.81 -7.67
CA GLN A 38 10.05 -14.93 -8.51
C GLN A 38 8.97 -15.74 -7.80
N ALA A 39 9.36 -16.81 -7.11
CA ALA A 39 8.43 -17.66 -6.36
C ALA A 39 7.71 -16.88 -5.25
N THR A 40 8.41 -16.00 -4.54
CA THR A 40 7.82 -15.15 -3.51
C THR A 40 6.82 -14.16 -4.12
N THR A 41 7.16 -13.54 -5.23
CA THR A 41 6.28 -12.60 -5.94
C THR A 41 5.01 -13.30 -6.43
N GLU A 42 5.14 -14.49 -6.99
CA GLU A 42 3.99 -15.28 -7.46
C GLU A 42 3.07 -15.68 -6.31
N LEU A 43 3.65 -16.06 -5.17
CA LEU A 43 2.88 -16.39 -3.98
C LEU A 43 2.14 -15.16 -3.44
N THR A 44 2.79 -14.02 -3.37
CA THR A 44 2.16 -12.77 -2.94
C THR A 44 0.99 -12.41 -3.85
N TRP A 45 1.19 -12.51 -5.16
CA TRP A 45 0.12 -12.27 -6.15
C TRP A 45 -1.08 -13.20 -5.93
N ALA A 46 -0.82 -14.50 -5.75
CA ALA A 46 -1.88 -15.48 -5.52
C ALA A 46 -2.66 -15.19 -4.23
N ARG A 47 -1.99 -14.74 -3.18
CA ARG A 47 -2.63 -14.39 -1.91
C ARG A 47 -3.62 -13.24 -2.03
N PHE A 48 -3.36 -12.28 -2.92
CA PHE A 48 -4.30 -11.16 -3.10
C PHE A 48 -5.68 -11.62 -3.57
N PHE A 49 -5.77 -12.76 -4.24
CA PHE A 49 -7.02 -13.29 -4.81
C PHE A 49 -7.59 -14.47 -4.02
N ASP A 50 -6.95 -14.86 -2.93
CA ASP A 50 -7.41 -15.94 -2.07
C ASP A 50 -8.24 -15.35 -0.91
N PRO A 51 -9.56 -15.63 -0.85
CA PRO A 51 -10.40 -15.10 0.23
C PRO A 51 -10.02 -15.55 1.63
N ALA A 52 -9.26 -16.65 1.76
CA ALA A 52 -8.77 -17.15 3.04
C ALA A 52 -7.55 -16.41 3.55
N GLU A 53 -6.90 -15.61 2.69
CA GLU A 53 -5.70 -14.86 3.06
C GLU A 53 -6.04 -13.45 3.51
N PRO A 54 -5.36 -12.93 4.54
CA PRO A 54 -5.61 -11.58 5.05
C PRO A 54 -4.83 -10.49 4.31
N VAL A 55 -4.30 -10.79 3.13
CA VAL A 55 -3.40 -9.93 2.35
C VAL A 55 -4.13 -9.33 1.17
N HIS A 56 -4.05 -8.02 1.01
CA HIS A 56 -4.83 -7.28 0.01
C HIS A 56 -3.98 -6.28 -0.75
N CYS A 57 -4.41 -5.98 -1.96
CA CYS A 57 -3.81 -4.93 -2.78
C CYS A 57 -4.91 -4.09 -3.43
N ALA A 58 -4.71 -2.79 -3.42
CA ALA A 58 -5.52 -1.85 -4.19
C ALA A 58 -4.61 -1.02 -5.08
N VAL A 59 -5.15 -0.49 -6.16
CA VAL A 59 -4.42 0.31 -7.13
C VAL A 59 -5.11 1.65 -7.37
N ALA A 60 -4.31 2.68 -7.54
CA ALA A 60 -4.77 3.97 -8.03
C ALA A 60 -4.65 3.99 -9.55
N THR A 61 -5.69 4.47 -10.23
CA THR A 61 -5.73 4.47 -11.69
C THR A 61 -6.36 5.77 -12.21
N ASP A 62 -5.93 6.18 -13.40
CA ASP A 62 -6.58 7.26 -14.14
C ASP A 62 -7.61 6.72 -15.17
N GLY A 63 -7.95 5.44 -15.06
CA GLY A 63 -8.85 4.74 -15.97
C GLY A 63 -8.12 3.85 -16.98
N GLU A 64 -6.90 4.20 -17.38
CA GLU A 64 -6.10 3.44 -18.34
C GLU A 64 -4.84 2.85 -17.72
N ARG A 65 -4.16 3.63 -16.88
CA ARG A 65 -2.89 3.23 -16.26
C ARG A 65 -3.02 3.16 -14.77
N ILE A 66 -2.29 2.20 -14.20
CA ILE A 66 -2.05 2.17 -12.76
C ILE A 66 -0.99 3.22 -12.44
N LEU A 67 -1.28 4.04 -11.44
CA LEU A 67 -0.41 5.12 -10.98
C LEU A 67 0.30 4.80 -9.68
N GLY A 68 -0.15 3.78 -8.99
CA GLY A 68 0.43 3.33 -7.74
C GLY A 68 -0.35 2.17 -7.16
N PHE A 69 0.19 1.57 -6.11
CA PHE A 69 -0.46 0.48 -5.40
C PHE A 69 -0.27 0.62 -3.90
N VAL A 70 -1.12 -0.07 -3.17
CA VAL A 70 -0.99 -0.23 -1.72
C VAL A 70 -1.25 -1.67 -1.35
N HIS A 71 -0.37 -2.24 -0.51
CA HIS A 71 -0.56 -3.55 0.09
C HIS A 71 -0.95 -3.37 1.54
N PHE A 72 -1.94 -4.12 1.99
CA PHE A 72 -2.36 -4.06 3.39
C PHE A 72 -2.77 -5.44 3.88
N VAL A 73 -2.57 -5.65 5.18
CA VAL A 73 -2.75 -6.94 5.83
C VAL A 73 -3.60 -6.75 7.08
N PHE A 74 -4.63 -7.57 7.24
CA PHE A 74 -5.39 -7.61 8.48
C PHE A 74 -4.80 -8.67 9.41
N HIS A 75 -4.64 -8.34 10.67
CA HIS A 75 -4.12 -9.29 11.65
C HIS A 75 -4.77 -9.10 13.02
N ARG A 76 -4.78 -10.17 13.81
CA ARG A 76 -5.22 -10.11 15.20
C ARG A 76 -4.24 -9.29 16.02
N SER A 77 -4.76 -8.71 17.10
CA SER A 77 -3.96 -8.02 18.10
C SER A 77 -4.43 -8.41 19.49
N THR A 78 -3.49 -8.58 20.39
CA THR A 78 -3.80 -8.80 21.81
C THR A 78 -4.34 -7.52 22.49
N TRP A 79 -4.24 -6.38 21.81
CA TRP A 79 -4.66 -5.08 22.36
C TRP A 79 -6.04 -4.64 21.88
N GLY A 80 -6.72 -5.43 21.06
CA GLY A 80 -8.01 -5.06 20.52
C GLY A 80 -8.97 -6.23 20.42
N ARG A 81 -10.27 -5.91 20.36
CA ARG A 81 -11.31 -6.91 20.13
C ARG A 81 -11.37 -7.33 18.66
N ASN A 82 -11.02 -6.41 17.77
CA ASN A 82 -11.04 -6.61 16.32
C ASN A 82 -9.62 -6.59 15.79
N ASP A 83 -9.48 -6.79 14.48
CA ASP A 83 -8.18 -6.79 13.82
C ASP A 83 -7.53 -5.41 13.79
N PHE A 84 -6.20 -5.38 13.66
CA PHE A 84 -5.46 -4.24 13.18
C PHE A 84 -5.26 -4.37 11.68
N CYS A 85 -5.19 -3.25 10.99
CA CYS A 85 -4.82 -3.18 9.57
C CYS A 85 -3.41 -2.63 9.47
N TYR A 86 -2.50 -3.43 8.90
CA TYR A 86 -1.14 -3.03 8.61
C TYR A 86 -1.03 -2.64 7.14
N LEU A 87 -0.78 -1.37 6.87
CA LEU A 87 -0.46 -0.89 5.54
C LEU A 87 1.04 -1.13 5.33
N GLU A 88 1.35 -2.17 4.56
CA GLU A 88 2.73 -2.67 4.46
C GLU A 88 3.55 -1.95 3.41
N ASP A 89 2.98 -1.76 2.22
CA ASP A 89 3.69 -1.16 1.09
C ASP A 89 2.83 -0.09 0.43
N LEU A 90 3.46 1.01 0.05
CA LEU A 90 2.83 2.11 -0.65
C LEU A 90 3.77 2.61 -1.75
N TYR A 91 3.31 2.56 -2.99
CA TYR A 91 4.08 2.99 -4.15
C TYR A 91 3.27 3.93 -5.02
N VAL A 92 3.91 5.02 -5.44
CA VAL A 92 3.36 5.96 -6.43
C VAL A 92 4.39 6.13 -7.52
N CYS A 93 3.99 5.95 -8.78
CA CYS A 93 4.91 6.09 -9.89
C CYS A 93 5.41 7.55 -9.99
N PRO A 94 6.65 7.78 -10.46
CA PRO A 94 7.24 9.12 -10.47
C PRO A 94 6.40 10.16 -11.23
N ASN A 95 5.75 9.76 -12.32
CA ASN A 95 4.93 10.67 -13.15
C ASN A 95 3.64 11.12 -12.47
N ALA A 96 3.22 10.44 -11.43
CA ALA A 96 1.98 10.76 -10.70
C ALA A 96 2.23 11.46 -9.36
N ARG A 97 3.48 11.73 -9.00
CA ARG A 97 3.81 12.45 -7.78
C ARG A 97 3.26 13.87 -7.81
N GLY A 98 2.87 14.39 -6.65
CA GLY A 98 2.27 15.71 -6.53
C GLY A 98 0.78 15.75 -6.84
N ARG A 99 0.15 14.61 -7.14
CA ARG A 99 -1.29 14.49 -7.43
C ARG A 99 -2.07 13.86 -6.28
N GLN A 100 -1.48 13.75 -5.11
CA GLN A 100 -2.07 13.16 -3.90
C GLN A 100 -2.48 11.69 -4.05
N VAL A 101 -1.83 10.95 -4.93
CA VAL A 101 -2.12 9.53 -5.15
C VAL A 101 -1.87 8.71 -3.89
N GLY A 102 -0.76 8.95 -3.20
CA GLY A 102 -0.44 8.26 -1.95
C GLY A 102 -1.50 8.48 -0.87
N LYS A 103 -1.96 9.72 -0.73
CA LYS A 103 -3.02 10.05 0.23
C LYS A 103 -4.32 9.33 -0.10
N GLN A 104 -4.70 9.28 -1.37
CA GLN A 104 -5.91 8.56 -1.81
C GLN A 104 -5.82 7.07 -1.56
N LEU A 105 -4.64 6.46 -1.77
CA LEU A 105 -4.41 5.05 -1.47
C LEU A 105 -4.55 4.77 0.03
N ILE A 106 -3.97 5.62 0.87
CA ILE A 106 -4.10 5.49 2.34
C ILE A 106 -5.56 5.64 2.78
N GLU A 107 -6.27 6.61 2.24
CA GLU A 107 -7.68 6.83 2.57
C GLU A 107 -8.56 5.64 2.16
N TYR A 108 -8.23 5.00 1.03
CA TYR A 108 -8.92 3.78 0.63
C TYR A 108 -8.74 2.67 1.66
N VAL A 109 -7.50 2.46 2.11
CA VAL A 109 -7.20 1.45 3.14
C VAL A 109 -7.91 1.80 4.45
N GLN A 110 -7.96 3.07 4.82
CA GLN A 110 -8.71 3.51 6.01
C GLN A 110 -10.19 3.14 5.89
N GLY A 111 -10.78 3.32 4.71
CA GLY A 111 -12.15 2.90 4.43
C GLY A 111 -12.36 1.41 4.61
N GLN A 112 -11.44 0.60 4.10
CA GLN A 112 -11.48 -0.86 4.25
C GLN A 112 -11.34 -1.27 5.72
N ALA A 113 -10.45 -0.63 6.45
CA ALA A 113 -10.26 -0.88 7.88
C ALA A 113 -11.51 -0.54 8.68
N ARG A 114 -12.19 0.57 8.34
CA ARG A 114 -13.46 0.96 8.95
C ARG A 114 -14.58 -0.04 8.68
N GLU A 115 -14.69 -0.54 7.46
CA GLU A 115 -15.68 -1.57 7.10
C GLU A 115 -15.48 -2.84 7.91
N LYS A 116 -14.23 -3.23 8.14
CA LYS A 116 -13.89 -4.39 8.97
C LYS A 116 -13.91 -4.07 10.47
N GLN A 117 -14.22 -2.85 10.84
CA GLN A 117 -14.23 -2.43 12.25
C GLN A 117 -12.89 -2.63 12.94
N CYS A 118 -11.78 -2.41 12.21
CA CYS A 118 -10.44 -2.52 12.78
C CYS A 118 -10.24 -1.49 13.89
N ASP A 119 -9.48 -1.89 14.91
CA ASP A 119 -9.15 -1.00 16.04
C ASP A 119 -8.00 -0.07 15.73
N ARG A 120 -7.21 -0.36 14.70
CA ARG A 120 -6.06 0.47 14.30
C ARG A 120 -5.70 0.24 12.84
N LEU A 121 -5.35 1.32 12.15
CA LEU A 121 -4.62 1.32 10.89
C LEU A 121 -3.25 1.93 11.18
N TYR A 122 -2.17 1.28 10.76
CA TYR A 122 -0.82 1.75 11.03
C TYR A 122 0.12 1.37 9.90
N TRP A 123 1.25 2.09 9.81
CA TRP A 123 2.32 1.80 8.85
C TRP A 123 3.65 2.27 9.38
N HIS A 124 4.72 1.82 8.71
CA HIS A 124 6.09 2.22 9.01
C HIS A 124 6.69 2.95 7.82
N THR A 125 7.68 3.77 8.07
CA THR A 125 8.49 4.38 7.04
C THR A 125 9.93 4.44 7.52
N GLN A 126 10.88 4.53 6.59
CA GLN A 126 12.28 4.73 6.98
C GLN A 126 12.47 6.13 7.57
N GLU A 127 13.28 6.22 8.61
CA GLU A 127 13.63 7.47 9.28
C GLU A 127 14.13 8.54 8.32
N THR A 128 14.83 8.10 7.25
CA THR A 128 15.42 8.97 6.25
C THR A 128 14.44 9.42 5.15
N ASN A 129 13.25 8.82 5.09
CA ASN A 129 12.27 9.15 4.06
C ASN A 129 11.44 10.38 4.45
N GLN A 130 12.06 11.54 4.38
CA GLN A 130 11.45 12.81 4.82
C GLN A 130 10.28 13.22 3.93
N THR A 131 10.35 12.93 2.64
CA THR A 131 9.26 13.25 1.70
C THR A 131 7.96 12.53 2.08
N ALA A 132 8.04 11.24 2.36
CA ALA A 132 6.89 10.46 2.80
C ALA A 132 6.38 10.93 4.17
N GLN A 133 7.29 11.25 5.08
CA GLN A 133 6.93 11.71 6.43
C GLN A 133 6.16 13.03 6.43
N ARG A 134 6.36 13.91 5.46
CA ARG A 134 5.56 15.13 5.33
C ARG A 134 4.08 14.81 5.15
N LEU A 135 3.76 13.84 4.30
CA LEU A 135 2.39 13.37 4.13
C LEU A 135 1.87 12.74 5.43
N TYR A 136 2.67 11.85 6.03
CA TYR A 136 2.24 11.08 7.20
C TYR A 136 2.04 11.97 8.43
N ASP A 137 2.88 12.97 8.64
CA ASP A 137 2.74 13.94 9.74
C ASP A 137 1.46 14.76 9.59
N TRP A 138 1.01 14.97 8.34
CA TRP A 138 -0.23 15.70 8.08
C TRP A 138 -1.48 14.88 8.39
N ILE A 139 -1.46 13.56 8.13
CA ILE A 139 -2.69 12.72 8.16
C ILE A 139 -2.75 11.75 9.34
N ALA A 140 -1.68 11.59 10.11
CA ALA A 140 -1.59 10.58 11.16
C ALA A 140 -0.70 11.03 12.32
N GLU A 141 -0.69 10.24 13.38
CA GLU A 141 0.16 10.44 14.54
C GLU A 141 1.41 9.58 14.45
N LYS A 142 2.51 10.10 15.01
CA LYS A 142 3.76 9.37 15.14
C LYS A 142 3.91 8.92 16.62
N PRO A 143 3.68 7.64 16.94
CA PRO A 143 3.59 7.20 18.34
C PRO A 143 4.95 7.02 19.04
N GLY A 144 6.07 7.17 18.34
CA GLY A 144 7.39 7.09 18.95
C GLY A 144 7.93 5.68 19.12
N VAL A 145 7.34 4.68 18.45
CA VAL A 145 7.85 3.31 18.48
C VAL A 145 8.98 3.13 17.48
N ILE A 146 9.90 2.21 17.77
CA ILE A 146 10.97 1.80 16.85
C ILE A 146 10.87 0.29 16.63
N GLU A 147 11.36 -0.17 15.48
CA GLU A 147 11.33 -1.58 15.12
C GLU A 147 12.70 -2.22 15.37
N TYR A 148 12.68 -3.43 15.93
CA TYR A 148 13.85 -4.31 16.02
C TYR A 148 13.58 -5.56 15.21
N ARG A 149 14.60 -6.10 14.53
CA ARG A 149 14.50 -7.33 13.75
C ARG A 149 15.54 -8.34 14.21
N MET A 150 15.13 -9.58 14.24
CA MET A 150 15.99 -10.72 14.54
C MET A 150 15.78 -11.77 13.47
N ALA A 151 16.85 -12.31 12.91
CA ALA A 151 16.76 -13.36 11.91
C ALA A 151 16.17 -14.64 12.52
N CYS A 152 15.37 -15.32 11.73
CA CYS A 152 14.76 -16.61 12.11
C CYS A 152 15.40 -17.78 11.39
#